data_14b243d62b2eaa04b81379a92f244c41
#
_entry.id   14b243d62b2eaa04b81379a92f244c41
#
_cell.length_a   1.000
_cell.length_b   1.000
_cell.length_c   1.000
_cell.angle_alpha   90.00
_cell.angle_beta   90.00
_cell.angle_gamma   90.00
#
_symmetry.space_group_name_H-M   'P 1'
#
loop_
_entity.id
_entity.type
_entity.pdbx_description
1 polymer ?
#
loop_
_entity_poly.entity_id
_entity_poly.type
_entity_poly.pdbx_seq_one_letter_code
_entity_poly.pdbx_strand_id
1 'polypeptide(L)'
;EKMEAVLDNPLILITDKKISNIQEILPILEQIVQAGKKLLIIAEDIEGEAMATLVVNKLRGTFNCVAVKAPGFGDRRKEMLQDIAILTGGQVISEELGRDLKETSIDMLGQAESVKITKENTTIVNGKGDSNAIKERIGQIKTQIEETTSEFDKEKLQERLAKLAGGVAVIKVGAATETELKERKLRIEDALAATKAAVEEG
;
A
#
# COMPACT_ATOMS: atom_id res chain seq x y z
N GLU A 1 20.75 13.91 -1.20
CA GLU A 1 19.84 13.48 -2.26
C GLU A 1 18.64 12.73 -1.70
N LYS A 2 17.44 13.21 -1.97
CA LYS A 2 16.24 12.56 -1.47
C LYS A 2 15.92 11.35 -2.35
N MET A 3 15.96 10.15 -1.76
CA MET A 3 15.48 8.97 -2.43
C MET A 3 13.95 9.02 -2.44
N GLU A 4 13.40 9.36 -3.58
CA GLU A 4 11.97 9.56 -3.73
C GLU A 4 11.50 8.99 -5.06
N ALA A 5 10.39 8.27 -5.02
CA ALA A 5 9.71 7.80 -6.22
C ALA A 5 8.29 8.38 -6.24
N VAL A 6 7.81 8.75 -7.41
CA VAL A 6 6.44 9.25 -7.58
C VAL A 6 5.75 8.41 -8.64
N LEU A 7 4.58 7.89 -8.31
CA LEU A 7 3.73 7.16 -9.24
C LEU A 7 2.51 8.03 -9.55
N ASP A 8 2.33 8.38 -10.81
CA ASP A 8 1.16 9.15 -11.25
C ASP A 8 0.05 8.20 -11.69
N ASN A 9 -1.15 8.41 -11.17
CA ASN A 9 -2.34 7.59 -11.46
C ASN A 9 -2.10 6.09 -11.29
N PRO A 10 -1.47 5.66 -10.18
CA PRO A 10 -1.20 4.23 -9.99
C PRO A 10 -2.45 3.45 -9.63
N LEU A 11 -2.42 2.16 -9.90
CA LEU A 11 -3.30 1.19 -9.27
C LEU A 11 -2.65 0.75 -7.96
N ILE A 12 -3.47 0.38 -6.98
CA ILE A 12 -2.99 0.03 -5.63
C ILE A 12 -3.53 -1.35 -5.26
N LEU A 13 -2.63 -2.31 -5.10
CA LEU A 13 -2.96 -3.64 -4.60
C LEU A 13 -2.75 -3.65 -3.09
N ILE A 14 -3.80 -3.94 -2.34
CA ILE A 14 -3.78 -3.92 -0.88
C ILE A 14 -4.04 -5.33 -0.37
N THR A 15 -3.11 -5.87 0.39
CA THR A 15 -3.27 -7.22 0.96
C THR A 15 -2.65 -7.30 2.36
N ASP A 16 -3.25 -8.12 3.21
CA ASP A 16 -2.68 -8.43 4.52
C ASP A 16 -1.76 -9.65 4.45
N LYS A 17 -1.58 -10.21 3.26
CA LYS A 17 -0.74 -11.38 3.04
C LYS A 17 0.72 -11.02 2.83
N LYS A 18 1.56 -12.01 3.09
CA LYS A 18 2.96 -12.00 2.72
C LYS A 18 3.07 -12.61 1.32
N ILE A 19 3.71 -11.90 0.41
CA ILE A 19 3.89 -12.40 -0.96
C ILE A 19 5.26 -13.07 -1.05
N SER A 20 5.25 -14.40 -1.11
CA SER A 20 6.47 -15.21 -1.14
C SER A 20 6.84 -15.64 -2.55
N ASN A 21 5.85 -15.79 -3.42
CA ASN A 21 6.02 -16.30 -4.77
C ASN A 21 5.32 -15.38 -5.75
N ILE A 22 6.03 -14.98 -6.80
CA ILE A 22 5.48 -14.12 -7.85
C ILE A 22 4.26 -14.74 -8.55
N GLN A 23 4.16 -16.06 -8.56
CA GLN A 23 3.03 -16.77 -9.16
C GLN A 23 1.70 -16.38 -8.51
N GLU A 24 1.73 -16.00 -7.23
CA GLU A 24 0.53 -15.61 -6.50
C GLU A 24 -0.11 -14.34 -7.07
N ILE A 25 0.69 -13.45 -7.62
CA ILE A 25 0.22 -12.15 -8.15
C ILE A 25 0.38 -12.03 -9.66
N LEU A 26 0.90 -13.06 -10.32
CA LEU A 26 1.15 -13.01 -11.75
C LEU A 26 -0.11 -12.67 -12.57
N PRO A 27 -1.28 -13.27 -12.31
CA PRO A 27 -2.47 -12.93 -13.08
C PRO A 27 -2.85 -11.45 -13.02
N ILE A 28 -2.77 -10.82 -11.85
CA ILE A 28 -3.09 -9.39 -11.73
C ILE A 28 -2.00 -8.53 -12.36
N LEU A 29 -0.73 -8.92 -12.23
CA LEU A 29 0.36 -8.19 -12.86
C LEU A 29 0.21 -8.16 -14.39
N GLU A 30 -0.18 -9.27 -14.99
CA GLU A 30 -0.43 -9.33 -16.44
C GLU A 30 -1.54 -8.37 -16.86
N GLN A 31 -2.62 -8.29 -16.11
CA GLN A 31 -3.70 -7.35 -16.39
C GLN A 31 -3.24 -5.90 -16.32
N ILE A 32 -2.41 -5.58 -15.33
CA ILE A 32 -1.90 -4.22 -15.11
C ILE A 32 -0.94 -3.82 -16.24
N VAL A 33 -0.05 -4.73 -16.63
CA VAL A 33 0.88 -4.51 -17.73
C VAL A 33 0.13 -4.26 -19.03
N GLN A 34 -0.89 -5.06 -19.32
CA GLN A 34 -1.72 -4.90 -20.52
C GLN A 34 -2.47 -3.57 -20.51
N ALA A 35 -2.87 -3.10 -19.34
CA ALA A 35 -3.55 -1.82 -19.20
C ALA A 35 -2.59 -0.62 -19.25
N GLY A 36 -1.28 -0.86 -19.24
CA GLY A 36 -0.28 0.20 -19.27
C GLY A 36 -0.25 1.03 -18.00
N LYS A 37 -0.63 0.46 -16.88
CA LYS A 37 -0.72 1.17 -15.60
C LYS A 37 0.49 0.92 -14.71
N LYS A 38 0.68 1.83 -13.75
CA LYS A 38 1.69 1.69 -12.70
C LYS A 38 1.03 1.03 -11.49
N LEU A 39 1.84 0.39 -10.65
CA LEU A 39 1.32 -0.34 -9.49
C LEU A 39 2.06 -0.01 -8.21
N LEU A 40 1.31 0.24 -7.15
CA LEU A 40 1.81 0.23 -5.79
C LEU A 40 1.27 -1.04 -5.12
N ILE A 41 2.14 -1.84 -4.53
CA ILE A 41 1.74 -3.01 -3.74
C ILE A 41 1.92 -2.69 -2.27
N ILE A 42 0.86 -2.85 -1.49
CA ILE A 42 0.89 -2.76 -0.03
C ILE A 42 0.62 -4.16 0.49
N ALA A 43 1.60 -4.79 1.10
CA ALA A 43 1.51 -6.17 1.60
C ALA A 43 2.19 -6.30 2.95
N GLU A 44 1.91 -7.38 3.67
CA GLU A 44 2.62 -7.64 4.92
C GLU A 44 4.12 -7.69 4.68
N ASP A 45 4.53 -8.39 3.64
CA ASP A 45 5.93 -8.45 3.21
C ASP A 45 5.96 -8.98 1.77
N ILE A 46 7.07 -8.72 1.08
CA ILE A 46 7.36 -9.33 -0.23
C ILE A 46 8.72 -9.97 -0.12
N GLU A 47 8.77 -11.29 -0.25
CA GLU A 47 10.01 -12.03 -0.09
C GLU A 47 10.90 -12.00 -1.33
N GLY A 48 12.16 -12.34 -1.12
CA GLY A 48 13.26 -12.13 -2.04
C GLY A 48 13.02 -12.48 -3.51
N GLU A 49 12.48 -13.66 -3.80
CA GLU A 49 12.25 -14.10 -5.18
C GLU A 49 11.20 -13.24 -5.89
N ALA A 50 10.10 -12.94 -5.20
CA ALA A 50 9.05 -12.10 -5.77
C ALA A 50 9.55 -10.67 -5.96
N MET A 51 10.28 -10.13 -5.00
CA MET A 51 10.86 -8.80 -5.09
C MET A 51 11.87 -8.72 -6.25
N ALA A 52 12.74 -9.73 -6.39
CA ALA A 52 13.73 -9.77 -7.45
C ALA A 52 13.07 -9.76 -8.84
N THR A 53 11.98 -10.50 -9.01
CA THR A 53 11.25 -10.54 -10.27
C THR A 53 10.64 -9.17 -10.60
N LEU A 54 10.06 -8.49 -9.60
CA LEU A 54 9.51 -7.15 -9.79
C LEU A 54 10.59 -6.14 -10.16
N VAL A 55 11.74 -6.20 -9.51
CA VAL A 55 12.88 -5.32 -9.79
C VAL A 55 13.41 -5.54 -11.21
N VAL A 56 13.56 -6.78 -11.63
CA VAL A 56 14.04 -7.11 -13.00
C VAL A 56 13.08 -6.54 -14.06
N ASN A 57 11.79 -6.74 -13.88
CA ASN A 57 10.79 -6.20 -14.82
C ASN A 57 10.81 -4.69 -14.88
N LYS A 58 11.04 -4.04 -13.74
CA LYS A 58 11.14 -2.60 -13.68
C LYS A 58 12.38 -2.10 -14.43
N LEU A 59 13.52 -2.74 -14.21
CA LEU A 59 14.77 -2.36 -14.89
C LEU A 59 14.67 -2.54 -16.39
N ARG A 60 13.85 -3.48 -16.85
CA ARG A 60 13.60 -3.69 -18.27
C ARG A 60 12.61 -2.68 -18.86
N GLY A 61 12.02 -1.83 -18.02
CA GLY A 61 11.04 -0.85 -18.46
C GLY A 61 9.67 -1.43 -18.83
N THR A 62 9.45 -2.73 -18.56
CA THR A 62 8.20 -3.39 -18.91
C THR A 62 7.09 -3.11 -17.94
N PHE A 63 7.43 -2.74 -16.70
CA PHE A 63 6.44 -2.59 -15.65
C PHE A 63 6.94 -1.66 -14.54
N ASN A 64 6.16 -0.65 -14.22
CA ASN A 64 6.49 0.29 -13.15
C ASN A 64 5.72 -0.07 -11.88
N CYS A 65 6.41 -0.73 -10.95
CA CYS A 65 5.83 -1.23 -9.71
C CYS A 65 6.71 -0.90 -8.51
N VAL A 66 6.10 -0.47 -7.42
CA VAL A 66 6.79 -0.28 -6.14
C VAL A 66 6.01 -1.05 -5.09
N ALA A 67 6.72 -1.71 -4.19
CA ALA A 67 6.13 -2.48 -3.11
C ALA A 67 6.53 -1.89 -1.76
N VAL A 68 5.57 -1.77 -0.86
CA VAL A 68 5.80 -1.28 0.50
C VAL A 68 5.11 -2.20 1.51
N LYS A 69 5.59 -2.16 2.74
CA LYS A 69 4.99 -2.96 3.82
C LYS A 69 3.74 -2.29 4.35
N ALA A 70 2.76 -3.12 4.72
CA ALA A 70 1.53 -2.65 5.34
C ALA A 70 1.82 -2.02 6.70
N PRO A 71 1.06 -0.96 7.07
CA PRO A 71 1.26 -0.29 8.35
C PRO A 71 0.69 -1.10 9.52
N GLY A 72 1.24 -0.88 10.70
CA GLY A 72 0.71 -1.47 11.94
C GLY A 72 0.93 -2.97 12.08
N PHE A 73 0.24 -3.55 13.03
CA PHE A 73 0.31 -4.97 13.35
C PHE A 73 -1.05 -5.49 13.77
N GLY A 74 -1.32 -6.77 13.58
CA GLY A 74 -2.52 -7.45 14.05
C GLY A 74 -3.82 -6.81 13.53
N ASP A 75 -4.79 -6.68 14.42
CA ASP A 75 -6.09 -6.12 14.06
C ASP A 75 -6.01 -4.66 13.63
N ARG A 76 -5.09 -3.91 14.19
CA ARG A 76 -4.87 -2.51 13.81
C ARG A 76 -4.42 -2.42 12.35
N ARG A 77 -3.58 -3.34 11.89
CA ARG A 77 -3.17 -3.41 10.49
C ARG A 77 -4.37 -3.63 9.58
N LYS A 78 -5.26 -4.54 9.95
CA LYS A 78 -6.47 -4.83 9.18
C LYS A 78 -7.34 -3.59 9.02
N GLU A 79 -7.52 -2.85 10.12
CA GLU A 79 -8.30 -1.63 10.12
C GLU A 79 -7.64 -0.53 9.26
N MET A 80 -6.32 -0.39 9.35
CA MET A 80 -5.59 0.60 8.55
C MET A 80 -5.62 0.25 7.06
N LEU A 81 -5.50 -1.03 6.71
CA LEU A 81 -5.61 -1.46 5.31
C LEU A 81 -7.01 -1.21 4.77
N GLN A 82 -8.04 -1.43 5.58
CA GLN A 82 -9.41 -1.15 5.18
C GLN A 82 -9.63 0.35 4.96
N ASP A 83 -9.04 1.20 5.79
CA ASP A 83 -9.08 2.66 5.60
C ASP A 83 -8.47 3.05 4.25
N ILE A 84 -7.32 2.47 3.91
CA ILE A 84 -6.65 2.74 2.64
C ILE A 84 -7.50 2.27 1.46
N ALA A 85 -8.12 1.09 1.59
CA ALA A 85 -8.99 0.55 0.56
C ALA A 85 -10.19 1.47 0.31
N ILE A 86 -10.84 1.93 1.37
CA ILE A 86 -11.99 2.84 1.26
C ILE A 86 -11.55 4.18 0.64
N LEU A 87 -10.42 4.71 1.07
CA LEU A 87 -9.90 5.99 0.57
C LEU A 87 -9.57 5.93 -0.92
N THR A 88 -9.11 4.80 -1.41
CA THR A 88 -8.66 4.64 -2.80
C THR A 88 -9.68 3.93 -3.69
N GLY A 89 -10.78 3.45 -3.13
CA GLY A 89 -11.81 2.74 -3.89
C GLY A 89 -11.46 1.31 -4.22
N GLY A 90 -10.47 0.73 -3.52
CA GLY A 90 -10.04 -0.65 -3.70
C GLY A 90 -10.64 -1.59 -2.68
N GLN A 91 -10.14 -2.82 -2.67
CA GLN A 91 -10.54 -3.86 -1.73
C GLN A 91 -9.29 -4.45 -1.09
N VAL A 92 -9.38 -4.80 0.18
CA VAL A 92 -8.31 -5.54 0.86
C VAL A 92 -8.41 -7.00 0.43
N ILE A 93 -7.33 -7.51 -0.15
CA ILE A 93 -7.27 -8.92 -0.57
C ILE A 93 -6.81 -9.74 0.63
N SER A 94 -7.75 -10.42 1.26
CA SER A 94 -7.54 -11.18 2.49
C SER A 94 -8.34 -12.47 2.45
N GLU A 95 -7.75 -13.55 2.93
CA GLU A 95 -8.44 -14.84 3.03
C GLU A 95 -9.63 -14.76 3.97
N GLU A 96 -9.51 -13.99 5.05
CA GLU A 96 -10.61 -13.78 5.99
C GLU A 96 -11.84 -13.15 5.31
N LEU A 97 -11.61 -12.35 4.26
CA LEU A 97 -12.68 -11.72 3.49
C LEU A 97 -13.08 -12.54 2.27
N GLY A 98 -12.55 -13.75 2.14
CA GLY A 98 -12.87 -14.64 1.02
C GLY A 98 -12.25 -14.24 -0.30
N ARG A 99 -11.15 -13.48 -0.27
CA ARG A 99 -10.47 -13.01 -1.48
C ARG A 99 -9.08 -13.63 -1.61
N ASP A 100 -8.71 -13.95 -2.85
CA ASP A 100 -7.42 -14.58 -3.15
C ASP A 100 -6.65 -13.71 -4.14
N LEU A 101 -5.34 -13.60 -3.94
CA LEU A 101 -4.46 -12.84 -4.84
C LEU A 101 -4.52 -13.36 -6.28
N LYS A 102 -4.61 -14.67 -6.48
CA LYS A 102 -4.69 -15.28 -7.81
C LYS A 102 -5.97 -14.92 -8.57
N GLU A 103 -7.03 -14.63 -7.84
CA GLU A 103 -8.33 -14.30 -8.40
C GLU A 103 -8.61 -12.80 -8.45
N THR A 104 -7.63 -11.99 -8.10
CA THR A 104 -7.75 -10.54 -8.08
C THR A 104 -7.81 -9.98 -9.49
N SER A 105 -8.72 -9.04 -9.72
CA SER A 105 -8.87 -8.32 -10.99
C SER A 105 -8.62 -6.83 -10.80
N ILE A 106 -8.42 -6.11 -11.89
CA ILE A 106 -8.11 -4.68 -11.87
C ILE A 106 -9.17 -3.86 -11.12
N ASP A 107 -10.43 -4.22 -11.25
CA ASP A 107 -11.54 -3.50 -10.60
C ASP A 107 -11.51 -3.62 -9.07
N MET A 108 -10.74 -4.55 -8.52
CA MET A 108 -10.55 -4.69 -7.07
C MET A 108 -9.44 -3.81 -6.54
N LEU A 109 -8.64 -3.21 -7.40
CA LEU A 109 -7.51 -2.38 -6.99
C LEU A 109 -7.94 -0.95 -6.69
N GLY A 110 -7.24 -0.31 -5.74
CA GLY A 110 -7.45 1.09 -5.44
C GLY A 110 -6.81 1.98 -6.49
N GLN A 111 -7.19 3.26 -6.50
CA GLN A 111 -6.65 4.26 -7.40
C GLN A 111 -6.42 5.57 -6.64
N ALA A 112 -5.44 6.32 -7.07
CA ALA A 112 -5.15 7.64 -6.53
C ALA A 112 -4.58 8.55 -7.62
N GLU A 113 -4.59 9.85 -7.39
CA GLU A 113 -3.96 10.80 -8.30
C GLU A 113 -2.47 10.57 -8.36
N SER A 114 -1.83 10.42 -7.20
CA SER A 114 -0.40 10.12 -7.13
C SER A 114 -0.05 9.40 -5.83
N VAL A 115 1.10 8.74 -5.86
CA VAL A 115 1.71 8.14 -4.65
C VAL A 115 3.18 8.55 -4.64
N LYS A 116 3.61 9.09 -3.51
CA LYS A 116 4.98 9.54 -3.29
C LYS A 116 5.63 8.62 -2.26
N ILE A 117 6.74 8.03 -2.63
CA ILE A 117 7.43 7.04 -1.81
C ILE A 117 8.82 7.55 -1.47
N THR A 118 9.11 7.64 -0.16
CA THR A 118 10.42 7.99 0.37
C THR A 118 10.92 6.84 1.24
N LYS A 119 12.12 6.96 1.80
CA LYS A 119 12.68 5.96 2.71
C LYS A 119 11.79 5.71 3.93
N GLU A 120 11.12 6.74 4.41
CA GLU A 120 10.36 6.68 5.65
C GLU A 120 8.86 6.60 5.46
N ASN A 121 8.34 7.14 4.38
CA ASN A 121 6.91 7.28 4.19
C ASN A 121 6.47 6.96 2.77
N THR A 122 5.27 6.41 2.67
CA THR A 122 4.53 6.31 1.42
C THR A 122 3.28 7.17 1.57
N THR A 123 3.14 8.20 0.74
CA THR A 123 2.03 9.14 0.82
C THR A 123 1.11 8.96 -0.38
N ILE A 124 -0.15 8.61 -0.12
CA ILE A 124 -1.18 8.45 -1.15
C ILE A 124 -1.97 9.76 -1.20
N VAL A 125 -1.97 10.41 -2.35
CA VAL A 125 -2.61 11.72 -2.53
C VAL A 125 -3.84 11.58 -3.41
N ASN A 126 -4.95 12.14 -2.95
CA ASN A 126 -6.23 12.18 -3.67
C ASN A 126 -6.68 10.81 -4.15
N GLY A 127 -6.95 9.92 -3.19
CA GLY A 127 -7.52 8.61 -3.48
C GLY A 127 -8.87 8.76 -4.20
N LYS A 128 -9.14 7.81 -5.09
CA LYS A 128 -10.33 7.81 -5.94
C LYS A 128 -11.52 7.05 -5.32
N GLY A 129 -11.55 6.95 -4.00
CA GLY A 129 -12.63 6.27 -3.31
C GLY A 129 -13.95 7.03 -3.37
N ASP A 130 -15.04 6.29 -3.11
CA ASP A 130 -16.38 6.88 -3.06
C ASP A 130 -16.53 7.77 -1.82
N SER A 131 -16.93 9.02 -2.01
CA SER A 131 -17.05 9.98 -0.92
C SER A 131 -18.08 9.56 0.13
N ASN A 132 -19.14 8.87 -0.25
CA ASN A 132 -20.13 8.36 0.72
C ASN A 132 -19.55 7.25 1.58
N ALA A 133 -18.77 6.34 0.98
CA ALA A 133 -18.10 5.28 1.73
C ALA A 133 -17.08 5.86 2.72
N ILE A 134 -16.34 6.89 2.31
CA ILE A 134 -15.38 7.57 3.18
C ILE A 134 -16.09 8.24 4.35
N LYS A 135 -17.20 8.93 4.11
CA LYS A 135 -17.99 9.57 5.16
C LYS A 135 -18.55 8.55 6.15
N GLU A 136 -19.03 7.41 5.66
CA GLU A 136 -19.52 6.34 6.49
C GLU A 136 -18.41 5.78 7.39
N ARG A 137 -17.22 5.55 6.83
CA ARG A 137 -16.06 5.08 7.60
C ARG A 137 -15.65 6.09 8.68
N ILE A 138 -15.66 7.37 8.34
CA ILE A 138 -15.39 8.45 9.29
C ILE A 138 -16.38 8.42 10.44
N GLY A 139 -17.67 8.23 10.15
CA GLY A 139 -18.71 8.11 11.16
C GLY A 139 -18.48 6.92 12.09
N GLN A 140 -18.10 5.78 11.56
CA GLN A 140 -17.77 4.59 12.37
C GLN A 140 -16.60 4.86 13.31
N ILE A 141 -15.56 5.52 12.83
CA ILE A 141 -14.38 5.84 13.64
C ILE A 141 -14.74 6.84 14.74
N LYS A 142 -15.56 7.84 14.45
CA LYS A 142 -16.02 8.81 15.45
C LYS A 142 -16.79 8.11 16.58
N THR A 143 -17.64 7.15 16.23
CA THR A 143 -18.38 6.36 17.21
C THR A 143 -17.41 5.55 18.08
N GLN A 144 -16.41 4.93 17.49
CA GLN A 144 -15.40 4.18 18.23
C GLN A 144 -14.62 5.07 19.20
N ILE A 145 -14.30 6.30 18.80
CA ILE A 145 -13.60 7.27 19.65
C ILE A 145 -14.46 7.57 20.90
N GLU A 146 -15.76 7.75 20.71
CA GLU A 146 -16.68 8.02 21.83
C GLU A 146 -16.82 6.83 22.77
N GLU A 147 -16.73 5.61 22.25
CA GLU A 147 -16.93 4.38 23.03
C GLU A 147 -15.68 3.87 23.74
N THR A 148 -14.50 4.21 23.24
CA THR A 148 -13.26 3.69 23.83
C THR A 148 -12.91 4.39 25.14
N THR A 149 -12.41 3.62 26.10
CA THR A 149 -11.93 4.14 27.38
C THR A 149 -10.40 4.25 27.42
N SER A 150 -9.72 3.72 26.42
CA SER A 150 -8.27 3.76 26.32
C SER A 150 -7.81 5.03 25.62
N GLU A 151 -7.00 5.84 26.30
CA GLU A 151 -6.42 7.07 25.70
C GLU A 151 -5.52 6.74 24.52
N PHE A 152 -4.78 5.63 24.59
CA PHE A 152 -3.92 5.18 23.50
C PHE A 152 -4.74 4.83 22.26
N ASP A 153 -5.80 4.04 22.43
CA ASP A 153 -6.68 3.65 21.33
C ASP A 153 -7.38 4.87 20.73
N LYS A 154 -7.80 5.79 21.58
CA LYS A 154 -8.43 7.04 21.15
C LYS A 154 -7.50 7.86 20.27
N GLU A 155 -6.23 7.98 20.67
CA GLU A 155 -5.22 8.68 19.88
C GLU A 155 -5.03 8.03 18.52
N LYS A 156 -4.94 6.70 18.46
CA LYS A 156 -4.79 5.96 17.20
C LYS A 156 -6.01 6.10 16.30
N LEU A 157 -7.20 6.10 16.88
CA LEU A 157 -8.43 6.34 16.12
C LEU A 157 -8.49 7.76 15.57
N GLN A 158 -8.04 8.75 16.35
CA GLN A 158 -7.98 10.13 15.90
C GLN A 158 -7.00 10.31 14.75
N GLU A 159 -5.87 9.63 14.76
CA GLU A 159 -4.90 9.65 13.67
C GLU A 159 -5.54 9.09 12.38
N ARG A 160 -6.26 7.98 12.48
CA ARG A 160 -6.96 7.38 11.33
C ARG A 160 -8.03 8.32 10.79
N LEU A 161 -8.79 8.94 11.69
CA LEU A 161 -9.84 9.89 11.30
C LEU A 161 -9.26 11.08 10.52
N ALA A 162 -8.15 11.62 10.98
CA ALA A 162 -7.49 12.76 10.32
C ALA A 162 -7.06 12.41 8.90
N LYS A 163 -6.51 11.23 8.69
CA LYS A 163 -6.08 10.77 7.36
C LYS A 163 -7.26 10.63 6.40
N LEU A 164 -8.34 10.01 6.85
CA LEU A 164 -9.54 9.84 6.03
C LEU A 164 -10.19 11.19 5.70
N ALA A 165 -10.32 12.06 6.68
CA ALA A 165 -10.91 13.37 6.48
C ALA A 165 -10.07 14.26 5.56
N GLY A 166 -8.74 14.11 5.61
CA GLY A 166 -7.83 14.87 4.78
C GLY A 166 -7.67 14.35 3.35
N GLY A 167 -8.15 13.16 3.06
CA GLY A 167 -8.02 12.55 1.73
C GLY A 167 -6.60 12.12 1.37
N VAL A 168 -5.71 12.09 2.35
CA VAL A 168 -4.30 11.71 2.18
C VAL A 168 -3.96 10.63 3.19
N ALA A 169 -3.39 9.53 2.73
CA ALA A 169 -2.91 8.47 3.61
C ALA A 169 -1.39 8.47 3.61
N VAL A 170 -0.80 8.45 4.81
CA VAL A 170 0.65 8.34 4.98
C VAL A 170 0.95 7.03 5.68
N ILE A 171 1.74 6.19 5.02
CA ILE A 171 2.16 4.90 5.55
C ILE A 171 3.61 5.04 5.98
N LYS A 172 3.85 4.95 7.30
CA LYS A 172 5.21 5.04 7.83
C LYS A 172 5.84 3.67 7.88
N VAL A 173 7.12 3.60 7.55
CA VAL A 173 7.92 2.39 7.74
C VAL A 173 8.24 2.30 9.23
N GLY A 174 7.64 1.32 9.91
CA GLY A 174 7.89 1.08 11.33
C GLY A 174 8.63 -0.23 11.54
N ALA A 175 9.36 -0.33 12.64
CA ALA A 175 10.02 -1.57 13.03
C ALA A 175 10.06 -1.67 14.55
N ALA A 176 9.92 -2.88 15.08
CA ALA A 176 9.99 -3.12 16.51
C ALA A 176 11.43 -3.17 17.00
N THR A 177 12.38 -3.51 16.12
CA THR A 177 13.80 -3.61 16.45
C THR A 177 14.64 -2.88 15.42
N GLU A 178 15.86 -2.54 15.79
CA GLU A 178 16.83 -1.92 14.87
C GLU A 178 17.14 -2.82 13.68
N THR A 179 17.22 -4.13 13.89
CA THR A 179 17.47 -5.09 12.84
C THR A 179 16.33 -5.10 11.81
N GLU A 180 15.08 -5.15 12.28
CA GLU A 180 13.93 -5.07 11.40
C GLU A 180 13.91 -3.77 10.62
N LEU A 181 14.24 -2.66 11.27
CA LEU A 181 14.29 -1.36 10.63
C LEU A 181 15.31 -1.35 9.49
N LYS A 182 16.49 -1.93 9.70
CA LYS A 182 17.51 -2.04 8.66
C LYS A 182 17.05 -2.89 7.49
N GLU A 183 16.44 -4.03 7.74
CA GLU A 183 15.91 -4.88 6.69
C GLU A 183 14.83 -4.18 5.89
N ARG A 184 13.92 -3.50 6.54
CA ARG A 184 12.86 -2.76 5.88
C ARG A 184 13.40 -1.61 5.04
N LYS A 185 14.38 -0.89 5.57
CA LYS A 185 15.04 0.17 4.84
C LYS A 185 15.73 -0.36 3.59
N LEU A 186 16.45 -1.47 3.71
CA LEU A 186 17.13 -2.07 2.58
C LEU A 186 16.14 -2.48 1.49
N ARG A 187 15.02 -3.09 1.84
CA ARG A 187 14.00 -3.49 0.88
C ARG A 187 13.38 -2.30 0.16
N ILE A 188 13.05 -1.26 0.91
CA ILE A 188 12.48 -0.04 0.34
C ILE A 188 13.50 0.68 -0.52
N GLU A 189 14.73 0.77 -0.05
CA GLU A 189 15.83 1.39 -0.79
C GLU A 189 16.09 0.66 -2.10
N ASP A 190 16.08 -0.67 -2.09
CA ASP A 190 16.23 -1.47 -3.30
C ASP A 190 15.10 -1.21 -4.29
N ALA A 191 13.86 -1.18 -3.81
CA ALA A 191 12.71 -0.88 -4.65
C ALA A 191 12.77 0.55 -5.20
N LEU A 192 13.12 1.52 -4.35
CA LEU A 192 13.26 2.92 -4.75
C LEU A 192 14.44 3.12 -5.69
N ALA A 193 15.58 2.47 -5.43
CA ALA A 193 16.75 2.55 -6.30
C ALA A 193 16.44 1.99 -7.68
N ALA A 194 15.75 0.86 -7.77
CA ALA A 194 15.33 0.30 -9.04
C ALA A 194 14.37 1.24 -9.78
N THR A 195 13.40 1.82 -9.03
CA THR A 195 12.45 2.78 -9.59
C THR A 195 13.17 4.03 -10.12
N LYS A 196 14.06 4.58 -9.32
CA LYS A 196 14.82 5.77 -9.67
C LYS A 196 15.71 5.53 -10.87
N ALA A 197 16.41 4.40 -10.88
CA ALA A 197 17.28 4.04 -12.01
C ALA A 197 16.47 3.89 -13.31
N ALA A 198 15.30 3.24 -13.26
CA ALA A 198 14.45 3.11 -14.43
C ALA A 198 13.94 4.46 -14.94
N VAL A 199 13.63 5.38 -14.05
CA VAL A 199 13.19 6.74 -14.40
C VAL A 199 14.36 7.56 -14.96
N GLU A 200 15.52 7.50 -14.34
CA GLU A 200 16.71 8.25 -14.76
C GLU A 200 17.29 7.74 -16.09
N GLU A 201 17.24 6.45 -16.31
CA GLU A 201 17.74 5.83 -17.53
C GLU A 201 16.72 5.89 -18.69
N GLY A 202 15.48 6.03 -18.34
CA GLY A 202 14.39 6.11 -19.30
C GLY A 202 14.12 7.50 -19.74
#